data_c68d59379029209e6a65740affc25f34
#
_entry.id   c68d59379029209e6a65740affc25f34
#
_cell.length_a   1.000
_cell.length_b   1.000
_cell.length_c   1.000
_cell.angle_alpha   90.00
_cell.angle_beta   90.00
_cell.angle_gamma   90.00
#
_symmetry.space_group_name_H-M   'P 1'
#
loop_
_entity.id
_entity.type
_entity.pdbx_description
1 polymer ?
#
loop_
_entity_poly.entity_id
_entity_poly.type
_entity_poly.pdbx_seq_one_letter_code
_entity_poly.pdbx_strand_id
1 'polypeptide(L)'
;MTSQSQPTRILVVANDSHLDRSLLSAVARRSIQSPADFTLLIPAVAHGLHRVVDPEDYGSGEAEAALDAAIPMMSMAAGAPVIGVVGGHDPFAAVWDALNFGAYDEVILATQSSRFLRWLRLDLARRIAGLGVPVTAVAASGLPQAA
;
A
#
# COMPACT_ATOMS: atom_id res chain seq x y z
N MET A 1 -15.71 -32.99 1.87
CA MET A 1 -15.92 -31.61 1.41
C MET A 1 -14.81 -30.75 1.98
N THR A 2 -13.83 -30.42 1.18
CA THR A 2 -12.84 -29.45 1.55
C THR A 2 -13.48 -28.07 1.46
N SER A 3 -13.71 -27.44 2.60
CA SER A 3 -14.05 -26.03 2.64
C SER A 3 -12.86 -25.28 2.03
N GLN A 4 -12.98 -24.88 0.78
CA GLN A 4 -12.02 -23.94 0.21
C GLN A 4 -12.23 -22.62 0.96
N SER A 5 -11.36 -22.37 1.93
CA SER A 5 -11.32 -21.08 2.58
C SER A 5 -11.09 -20.02 1.50
N GLN A 6 -11.99 -19.07 1.39
CA GLN A 6 -11.79 -17.96 0.48
C GLN A 6 -10.47 -17.24 0.82
N PRO A 7 -9.70 -16.84 -0.19
CA PRO A 7 -8.45 -16.14 0.09
C PRO A 7 -8.72 -14.84 0.84
N THR A 8 -7.84 -14.53 1.79
CA THR A 8 -7.87 -13.25 2.50
C THR A 8 -7.58 -12.11 1.52
N ARG A 9 -8.42 -11.11 1.49
CA ARG A 9 -8.24 -9.95 0.60
C ARG A 9 -7.45 -8.89 1.33
N ILE A 10 -6.28 -8.58 0.79
CA ILE A 10 -5.31 -7.68 1.43
C ILE A 10 -5.08 -6.46 0.54
N LEU A 11 -5.29 -5.27 1.12
CA LEU A 11 -4.96 -4.00 0.48
C LEU A 11 -3.55 -3.60 0.90
N VAL A 12 -2.64 -3.48 -0.05
CA VAL A 12 -1.28 -2.98 0.16
C VAL A 12 -1.24 -1.52 -0.25
N VAL A 13 -0.89 -0.65 0.66
CA VAL A 13 -0.79 0.80 0.41
C VAL A 13 0.66 1.20 0.40
N ALA A 14 1.13 1.70 -0.73
CA ALA A 14 2.50 2.17 -0.91
C ALA A 14 2.48 3.56 -1.52
N ASN A 15 3.59 4.27 -1.41
CA ASN A 15 3.70 5.55 -2.06
C ASN A 15 4.45 5.41 -3.40
N ASP A 16 4.43 6.46 -4.20
CA ASP A 16 4.95 6.48 -5.56
C ASP A 16 6.47 6.33 -5.68
N SER A 17 7.20 6.51 -4.59
CA SER A 17 8.63 6.65 -4.72
C SER A 17 9.38 5.32 -4.83
N HIS A 18 8.97 4.27 -4.15
CA HIS A 18 9.67 2.96 -4.27
C HIS A 18 8.91 1.83 -3.61
N LEU A 19 8.83 0.71 -4.32
CA LEU A 19 8.61 -0.57 -3.67
C LEU A 19 9.87 -0.97 -2.92
N ASP A 20 9.82 -0.86 -1.63
CA ASP A 20 10.93 -1.25 -0.78
C ASP A 20 10.99 -2.78 -0.61
N ARG A 21 12.20 -3.27 -0.46
CA ARG A 21 12.46 -4.69 -0.19
C ARG A 21 11.69 -5.20 1.03
N SER A 22 11.55 -4.37 2.06
CA SER A 22 10.78 -4.73 3.26
C SER A 22 9.31 -5.00 2.95
N LEU A 23 8.71 -4.18 2.09
CA LEU A 23 7.33 -4.37 1.67
C LEU A 23 7.17 -5.64 0.85
N LEU A 24 8.05 -5.87 -0.11
CA LEU A 24 8.04 -7.10 -0.91
C LEU A 24 8.23 -8.34 -0.04
N SER A 25 9.12 -8.28 0.94
CA SER A 25 9.33 -9.38 1.90
C SER A 25 8.09 -9.62 2.76
N ALA A 26 7.42 -8.56 3.20
CA ALA A 26 6.19 -8.68 3.98
C ALA A 26 5.06 -9.33 3.17
N VAL A 27 4.91 -8.95 1.91
CA VAL A 27 3.93 -9.55 1.00
C VAL A 27 4.24 -11.03 0.75
N ALA A 28 5.50 -11.34 0.46
CA ALA A 28 5.93 -12.73 0.23
C ALA A 28 5.69 -13.59 1.47
N ARG A 29 6.03 -13.09 2.64
CA ARG A 29 5.83 -13.80 3.91
C ARG A 29 4.35 -14.02 4.20
N ARG A 30 3.53 -12.99 3.95
CA ARG A 30 2.09 -13.10 4.15
C ARG A 30 1.45 -14.10 3.19
N SER A 31 1.90 -14.17 1.95
CA SER A 31 1.37 -15.09 0.94
C SER A 31 1.62 -16.56 1.29
N ILE A 32 2.65 -16.85 2.07
CA ILE A 32 2.99 -18.20 2.52
C ILE A 32 2.12 -18.62 3.71
N GLN A 33 1.68 -17.71 4.54
CA GLN A 33 0.92 -18.01 5.77
C GLN A 33 -0.46 -18.59 5.48
N SER A 34 -1.15 -18.05 4.50
CA SER A 34 -2.47 -18.54 4.08
C SER A 34 -2.82 -17.96 2.70
N PRO A 35 -3.78 -18.55 1.97
CA PRO A 35 -4.20 -18.00 0.69
C PRO A 35 -4.61 -16.54 0.82
N ALA A 36 -4.06 -15.67 -0.05
CA ALA A 36 -4.31 -14.25 -0.02
C ALA A 36 -4.33 -13.66 -1.43
N ASP A 37 -5.24 -12.70 -1.64
CA ASP A 37 -5.30 -11.88 -2.84
C ASP A 37 -4.86 -10.46 -2.49
N PHE A 38 -3.87 -9.95 -3.21
CA PHE A 38 -3.31 -8.63 -2.95
C PHE A 38 -3.76 -7.61 -3.98
N THR A 39 -4.14 -6.45 -3.51
CA THR A 39 -4.38 -5.26 -4.34
C THR A 39 -3.40 -4.17 -3.90
N LEU A 40 -2.69 -3.58 -4.84
CA LEU A 40 -1.74 -2.49 -4.58
C LEU A 40 -2.42 -1.15 -4.85
N LEU A 41 -2.51 -0.32 -3.81
CA LEU A 41 -3.03 1.05 -3.90
C LEU A 41 -1.87 2.03 -3.78
N ILE A 42 -1.74 2.91 -4.78
CA ILE A 42 -0.82 4.03 -4.73
C ILE A 42 -1.64 5.33 -4.76
N PRO A 43 -1.65 6.10 -3.67
CA PRO A 43 -2.32 7.40 -3.67
C PRO A 43 -1.62 8.39 -4.61
N ALA A 44 -2.39 9.20 -5.30
CA ALA A 44 -1.88 10.20 -6.24
C ALA A 44 -1.46 11.46 -5.48
N VAL A 45 -0.31 11.41 -4.82
CA VAL A 45 0.23 12.55 -4.06
C VAL A 45 1.21 13.33 -4.93
N ALA A 46 0.87 14.59 -5.24
CA ALA A 46 1.75 15.46 -5.99
C ALA A 46 2.91 15.98 -5.10
N HIS A 47 4.12 15.95 -5.62
CA HIS A 47 5.31 16.43 -4.94
C HIS A 47 5.90 17.67 -5.61
N GLY A 48 6.42 18.60 -4.80
CA GLY A 48 7.20 19.73 -5.27
C GLY A 48 6.38 20.82 -5.95
N LEU A 49 7.02 21.53 -6.89
CA LEU A 49 6.45 22.70 -7.58
C LEU A 49 5.25 22.36 -8.47
N HIS A 50 5.15 21.15 -8.93
CA HIS A 50 4.01 20.67 -9.73
C HIS A 50 2.68 20.73 -8.98
N ARG A 51 2.75 20.71 -7.66
CA ARG A 51 1.61 20.85 -6.77
C ARG A 51 0.85 22.17 -6.94
N VAL A 52 1.52 23.22 -7.45
CA VAL A 52 0.95 24.56 -7.60
C VAL A 52 0.27 24.75 -8.95
N VAL A 53 0.70 24.03 -9.99
CA VAL A 53 0.26 24.26 -11.37
C VAL A 53 -0.93 23.39 -11.76
N ASP A 54 -0.89 22.11 -11.46
CA ASP A 54 -2.01 21.20 -11.73
C ASP A 54 -1.85 19.92 -10.88
N PRO A 55 -2.32 19.95 -9.63
CA PRO A 55 -2.07 18.85 -8.70
C PRO A 55 -2.81 17.54 -9.07
N GLU A 56 -3.87 17.62 -9.85
CA GLU A 56 -4.66 16.44 -10.18
C GLU A 56 -4.01 15.59 -11.26
N ASP A 57 -3.48 16.21 -12.31
CA ASP A 57 -2.92 15.49 -13.44
C ASP A 57 -1.51 14.92 -13.16
N TYR A 58 -0.65 15.68 -12.49
CA TYR A 58 0.73 15.24 -12.24
C TYR A 58 0.81 14.10 -11.22
N GLY A 59 0.05 14.18 -10.14
CA GLY A 59 0.04 13.13 -9.13
C GLY A 59 -0.49 11.81 -9.66
N SER A 60 -1.51 11.84 -10.51
CA SER A 60 -2.10 10.63 -11.11
C SER A 60 -1.13 9.98 -12.09
N GLY A 61 -0.47 10.74 -12.96
CA GLY A 61 0.48 10.21 -13.92
C GLY A 61 1.69 9.54 -13.25
N GLU A 62 2.22 10.17 -12.21
CA GLU A 62 3.31 9.59 -11.40
C GLU A 62 2.87 8.31 -10.69
N ALA A 63 1.68 8.32 -10.11
CA ALA A 63 1.13 7.15 -9.42
C ALA A 63 0.87 5.99 -10.38
N GLU A 64 0.34 6.25 -11.57
CA GLU A 64 0.14 5.23 -12.61
C GLU A 64 1.46 4.63 -13.07
N ALA A 65 2.48 5.46 -13.31
CA ALA A 65 3.80 4.98 -13.71
C ALA A 65 4.45 4.15 -12.59
N ALA A 66 4.33 4.58 -11.34
CA ALA A 66 4.82 3.83 -10.19
C ALA A 66 4.09 2.49 -10.05
N LEU A 67 2.79 2.47 -10.27
CA LEU A 67 1.98 1.27 -10.21
C LEU A 67 2.39 0.27 -11.29
N ASP A 68 2.53 0.72 -12.53
CA ASP A 68 2.95 -0.13 -13.66
C ASP A 68 4.32 -0.76 -13.43
N ALA A 69 5.24 -0.03 -12.83
CA ALA A 69 6.57 -0.54 -12.46
C ALA A 69 6.50 -1.52 -11.28
N ALA A 70 5.59 -1.30 -10.36
CA ALA A 70 5.49 -2.06 -9.10
C ALA A 70 4.78 -3.40 -9.27
N ILE A 71 3.78 -3.47 -10.13
CA ILE A 71 2.91 -4.66 -10.28
C ILE A 71 3.71 -5.93 -10.57
N PRO A 72 4.68 -5.98 -11.50
CA PRO A 72 5.44 -7.21 -11.74
C PRO A 72 6.22 -7.67 -10.51
N MET A 73 6.85 -6.75 -9.79
CA MET A 73 7.63 -7.07 -8.59
C MET A 73 6.73 -7.57 -7.46
N MET A 74 5.60 -6.92 -7.28
CA MET A 74 4.61 -7.30 -6.27
C MET A 74 3.99 -8.66 -6.59
N SER A 75 3.69 -8.92 -7.86
CA SER A 75 3.14 -10.21 -8.31
C SER A 75 4.13 -11.35 -8.09
N MET A 76 5.43 -11.12 -8.30
CA MET A 76 6.46 -12.10 -7.99
C MET A 76 6.51 -12.37 -6.48
N ALA A 77 6.46 -11.36 -5.65
CA ALA A 77 6.46 -11.50 -4.20
C ALA A 77 5.21 -12.25 -3.70
N ALA A 78 4.06 -11.93 -4.26
CA ALA A 78 2.78 -12.55 -3.89
C ALA A 78 2.64 -13.99 -4.44
N GLY A 79 3.38 -14.36 -5.46
CA GLY A 79 3.25 -15.63 -6.14
C GLY A 79 1.98 -15.75 -6.98
N ALA A 80 1.31 -14.63 -7.28
CA ALA A 80 0.07 -14.57 -8.07
C ALA A 80 -0.11 -13.15 -8.61
N PRO A 81 -0.92 -12.97 -9.67
CA PRO A 81 -1.16 -11.63 -10.21
C PRO A 81 -1.73 -10.67 -9.16
N VAL A 82 -1.19 -9.46 -9.10
CA VAL A 82 -1.62 -8.39 -8.20
C VAL A 82 -2.37 -7.33 -9.01
N ILE A 83 -3.51 -6.89 -8.49
CA ILE A 83 -4.30 -5.82 -9.08
C ILE A 83 -3.78 -4.49 -8.54
N GLY A 84 -3.68 -3.48 -9.40
CA GLY A 84 -3.26 -2.15 -9.04
C GLY A 84 -4.38 -1.13 -9.11
N VAL A 85 -4.38 -0.17 -8.19
CA VAL A 85 -5.34 0.92 -8.13
C VAL A 85 -4.61 2.21 -7.79
N VAL A 86 -4.91 3.28 -8.52
CA VAL A 86 -4.47 4.63 -8.19
C VAL A 86 -5.55 5.30 -7.37
N GLY A 87 -5.18 5.80 -6.18
CA GLY A 87 -6.10 6.53 -5.30
C GLY A 87 -6.05 8.04 -5.50
N GLY A 88 -6.90 8.77 -4.75
CA GLY A 88 -6.88 10.23 -4.74
C GLY A 88 -5.69 10.83 -3.98
N HIS A 89 -5.68 12.15 -3.82
CA HIS A 89 -4.55 12.89 -3.25
C HIS A 89 -4.34 12.68 -1.76
N ASP A 90 -5.41 12.46 -1.02
CA ASP A 90 -5.34 12.21 0.42
C ASP A 90 -5.19 10.71 0.66
N PRO A 91 -4.07 10.25 1.25
CA PRO A 91 -3.85 8.83 1.50
C PRO A 91 -4.95 8.17 2.34
N PHE A 92 -5.47 8.85 3.35
CA PHE A 92 -6.54 8.30 4.17
C PHE A 92 -7.85 8.16 3.36
N ALA A 93 -8.21 9.19 2.61
CA ALA A 93 -9.39 9.14 1.74
C ALA A 93 -9.26 8.06 0.67
N ALA A 94 -8.07 7.88 0.09
CA ALA A 94 -7.81 6.82 -0.88
C ALA A 94 -8.03 5.43 -0.30
N VAL A 95 -7.54 5.19 0.92
CA VAL A 95 -7.76 3.92 1.63
C VAL A 95 -9.24 3.76 2.00
N TRP A 96 -9.86 4.80 2.50
CA TRP A 96 -11.29 4.80 2.84
C TRP A 96 -12.13 4.39 1.62
N ASP A 97 -11.87 5.02 0.48
CA ASP A 97 -12.59 4.72 -0.76
C ASP A 97 -12.37 3.26 -1.20
N ALA A 98 -11.12 2.79 -1.16
CA ALA A 98 -10.81 1.41 -1.51
C ALA A 98 -11.53 0.41 -0.59
N LEU A 99 -11.58 0.68 0.71
CA LEU A 99 -12.27 -0.18 1.67
C LEU A 99 -13.80 -0.16 1.47
N ASN A 100 -14.34 0.95 0.99
CA ASN A 100 -15.78 1.06 0.69
C ASN A 100 -16.17 0.38 -0.62
N PHE A 101 -15.31 0.47 -1.65
CA PHE A 101 -15.59 -0.13 -2.96
C PHE A 101 -15.18 -1.60 -3.05
N GLY A 102 -14.22 -2.02 -2.24
CA GLY A 102 -13.75 -3.40 -2.17
C GLY A 102 -13.92 -3.97 -0.76
N ALA A 103 -14.11 -5.27 -0.67
CA ALA A 103 -14.11 -5.95 0.62
C ALA A 103 -12.68 -6.43 0.91
N TYR A 104 -12.00 -5.78 1.84
CA TYR A 104 -10.66 -6.15 2.27
C TYR A 104 -10.67 -6.59 3.73
N ASP A 105 -9.88 -7.60 4.03
CA ASP A 105 -9.79 -8.18 5.37
C ASP A 105 -8.61 -7.64 6.16
N GLU A 106 -7.57 -7.17 5.47
CA GLU A 106 -6.34 -6.64 6.05
C GLU A 106 -5.79 -5.50 5.20
N VAL A 107 -5.00 -4.64 5.84
CA VAL A 107 -4.23 -3.58 5.17
C VAL A 107 -2.76 -3.74 5.54
N ILE A 108 -1.88 -3.72 4.54
CA ILE A 108 -0.44 -3.59 4.74
C ILE A 108 -0.05 -2.19 4.28
N LEU A 109 0.51 -1.39 5.18
CA LEU A 109 0.86 -0.01 4.92
C LEU A 109 2.38 0.15 4.91
N ALA A 110 2.95 0.57 3.77
CA ALA A 110 4.37 0.91 3.69
C ALA A 110 4.63 2.26 4.34
N THR A 111 5.60 2.31 5.25
CA THR A 111 6.02 3.55 5.91
C THR A 111 7.36 3.99 5.37
N GLN A 112 7.56 5.31 5.24
CA GLN A 112 8.81 5.85 4.74
C GLN A 112 9.86 6.00 5.84
N SER A 113 11.13 6.06 5.41
CA SER A 113 12.28 6.08 6.30
C SER A 113 12.52 7.41 7.01
N SER A 114 11.99 8.54 6.52
CA SER A 114 12.16 9.82 7.20
C SER A 114 11.31 9.88 8.47
N ARG A 115 11.87 10.43 9.56
CA ARG A 115 11.17 10.50 10.85
C ARG A 115 9.82 11.21 10.77
N PHE A 116 9.75 12.30 10.00
CA PHE A 116 8.52 13.07 9.84
C PHE A 116 7.47 12.30 9.05
N LEU A 117 7.86 11.73 7.92
CA LEU A 117 6.96 10.93 7.08
C LEU A 117 6.54 9.64 7.79
N ARG A 118 7.46 9.04 8.55
CA ARG A 118 7.13 7.87 9.37
C ARG A 118 6.07 8.19 10.42
N TRP A 119 6.18 9.34 11.08
CA TRP A 119 5.19 9.78 12.05
C TRP A 119 3.81 9.97 11.42
N LEU A 120 3.75 10.64 10.26
CA LEU A 120 2.51 10.81 9.51
C LEU A 120 1.89 9.47 9.10
N ARG A 121 2.72 8.52 8.70
CA ARG A 121 2.25 7.18 8.30
C ARG A 121 1.78 6.34 9.48
N LEU A 122 2.37 6.51 10.65
CA LEU A 122 1.89 5.85 11.86
C LEU A 122 0.53 6.41 12.29
N ASP A 123 0.32 7.70 12.15
CA ASP A 123 -0.99 8.30 12.38
C ASP A 123 -2.03 7.77 11.37
N LEU A 124 -1.66 7.68 10.11
CA LEU A 124 -2.49 7.08 9.08
C LEU A 124 -2.85 5.63 9.43
N ALA A 125 -1.89 4.83 9.90
CA ALA A 125 -2.14 3.45 10.31
C ALA A 125 -3.16 3.38 11.45
N ARG A 126 -3.07 4.26 12.42
CA ARG A 126 -4.04 4.34 13.52
C ARG A 126 -5.43 4.71 13.05
N ARG A 127 -5.52 5.67 12.13
CA ARG A 127 -6.81 6.09 11.57
C ARG A 127 -7.46 4.98 10.77
N ILE A 128 -6.68 4.24 9.98
CA ILE A 128 -7.17 3.10 9.21
C ILE A 128 -7.61 1.97 10.15
N ALA A 129 -6.82 1.67 11.18
CA ALA A 129 -7.17 0.65 12.17
C ALA A 129 -8.48 0.99 12.89
N GLY A 130 -8.76 2.27 13.10
CA GLY A 130 -10.02 2.76 13.65
C GLY A 130 -11.25 2.43 12.80
N LEU A 131 -11.06 2.06 11.53
CA LEU A 131 -12.15 1.60 10.66
C LEU A 131 -12.52 0.12 10.87
N GLY A 132 -11.84 -0.56 11.77
CA GLY A 132 -12.12 -1.96 12.12
C GLY A 132 -11.36 -2.99 11.28
N VAL A 133 -10.37 -2.57 10.51
CA VAL A 133 -9.55 -3.46 9.67
C VAL A 133 -8.15 -3.59 10.28
N PRO A 134 -7.61 -4.82 10.44
CA PRO A 134 -6.23 -4.99 10.90
C PRO A 134 -5.23 -4.33 9.95
N VAL A 135 -4.31 -3.56 10.50
CA VAL A 135 -3.28 -2.84 9.74
C VAL A 135 -1.90 -3.29 10.20
N THR A 136 -1.06 -3.67 9.24
CA THR A 136 0.36 -3.95 9.47
C THR A 136 1.17 -2.84 8.82
N ALA A 137 1.91 -2.08 9.61
CA ALA A 137 2.82 -1.07 9.11
C ALA A 137 4.19 -1.70 8.86
N VAL A 138 4.74 -1.49 7.66
CA VAL A 138 6.05 -2.01 7.25
C VAL A 138 6.99 -0.85 7.03
N ALA A 139 8.06 -0.79 7.82
CA ALA A 139 9.08 0.25 7.70
C ALA A 139 10.04 -0.07 6.56
N ALA A 140 10.52 0.98 5.88
CA ALA A 140 11.51 0.84 4.82
C ALA A 140 12.79 0.19 5.33
N SER A 141 13.36 -0.72 4.51
CA SER A 141 14.64 -1.37 4.84
C SER A 141 15.81 -0.41 4.64
N GLY A 142 16.85 -0.54 5.44
CA GLY A 142 18.07 0.23 5.34
C GLY A 142 18.32 1.19 6.49
N LEU A 143 17.35 1.39 7.40
CA LEU A 143 17.61 2.05 8.67
C LEU A 143 17.61 1.00 9.78
N PRO A 144 18.62 1.03 10.67
CA PRO A 144 18.55 0.20 11.85
C PRO A 144 17.25 0.56 12.57
N GLN A 145 16.39 -0.41 12.72
CA GLN A 145 15.25 -0.26 13.60
C GLN A 145 15.81 -0.15 15.01
N ALA A 146 15.93 1.08 15.49
CA ALA A 146 16.13 1.28 16.89
C ALA A 146 14.92 0.67 17.59
N ALA A 147 15.19 -0.39 18.28
CA ALA A 147 14.20 -1.01 19.13
C ALA A 147 13.68 0.02 20.13
#